data_c0ab6b38389350f6638377eacf1a2870
#
_entry.id   c0ab6b38389350f6638377eacf1a2870
#
_cell.length_a   1.000
_cell.length_b   1.000
_cell.length_c   1.000
_cell.angle_alpha   90.00
_cell.angle_beta   90.00
_cell.angle_gamma   90.00
#
_symmetry.space_group_name_H-M   'P 1'
#
loop_
_entity.id
_entity.type
_entity.pdbx_description
1 polymer ?
#
loop_
_entity_poly.entity_id
_entity_poly.type
_entity_poly.pdbx_seq_one_letter_code
_entity_poly.pdbx_strand_id
1 'polypeptide(L)'
;MKPIQGHNLLKLEVTMEIKIQSIHFDATEKLQAFIEKKIAKLEKTYEDIQKVEVQLKVVKPATALNKEVHLDVAVPGTHLFVEKTCDTFEEGVDQAVDSMKVLLTKFKEKTRNR
;
A
#
# COMPACT_ATOMS: atom_id res chain seq x y z
N MET A 1 2.53 9.85 -20.27
CA MET A 1 3.00 9.97 -19.91
C MET A 1 3.18 10.22 -19.23
N LYS A 2 3.38 9.89 -19.20
CA LYS A 2 3.78 10.01 -18.65
C LYS A 2 4.32 10.43 -18.34
N PRO A 3 4.58 10.38 -18.47
CA PRO A 3 5.38 10.67 -18.16
C PRO A 3 5.78 11.16 -17.67
N ILE A 4 5.96 11.01 -17.96
CA ILE A 4 6.54 11.44 -17.53
C ILE A 4 6.92 11.74 -17.08
N GLN A 5 7.39 11.43 -17.26
CA GLN A 5 8.09 11.56 -16.84
C GLN A 5 9.00 12.21 -16.57
N GLY A 6 9.48 12.24 -17.48
CA GLY A 6 10.82 12.76 -17.55
C GLY A 6 11.31 13.55 -16.42
N HIS A 7 10.61 14.40 -16.03
CA HIS A 7 10.99 15.16 -14.86
C HIS A 7 11.18 14.28 -13.65
N ASN A 8 10.92 13.04 -13.80
CA ASN A 8 11.15 12.12 -12.72
C ASN A 8 12.57 12.05 -12.26
N LEU A 9 13.45 12.51 -13.09
CA LEU A 9 14.84 12.47 -12.69
C LEU A 9 15.08 13.13 -11.37
N LEU A 10 14.30 14.13 -11.08
CA LEU A 10 14.47 14.84 -9.83
C LEU A 10 13.97 14.06 -8.64
N LYS A 11 13.28 12.99 -8.90
CA LYS A 11 12.70 12.25 -7.82
C LYS A 11 13.34 10.91 -7.57
N LEU A 12 14.49 10.73 -8.08
CA LEU A 12 15.17 9.45 -7.94
C LEU A 12 15.35 9.06 -6.47
N GLU A 13 15.63 10.02 -5.66
CA GLU A 13 15.94 9.72 -4.27
C GLU A 13 14.73 9.34 -3.45
N VAL A 14 13.53 9.61 -3.94
CA VAL A 14 12.34 9.31 -3.17
C VAL A 14 11.48 8.27 -3.80
N THR A 15 12.03 7.52 -4.68
CA THR A 15 11.26 6.54 -5.41
C THR A 15 10.79 5.41 -4.52
N MET A 16 9.51 5.31 -4.35
CA MET A 16 8.88 4.19 -3.68
C MET A 16 8.08 3.46 -4.74
N GLU A 17 8.41 2.22 -4.95
CA GLU A 17 7.72 1.45 -5.97
C GLU A 17 6.38 0.97 -5.42
N ILE A 18 5.31 1.19 -6.18
CA ILE A 18 3.98 0.76 -5.78
C ILE A 18 3.47 -0.22 -6.82
N LYS A 19 3.09 -1.40 -6.38
CA LYS A 19 2.55 -2.41 -7.25
C LYS A 19 1.16 -2.79 -6.75
N ILE A 20 0.17 -2.71 -7.63
CA ILE A 20 -1.20 -3.05 -7.30
C ILE A 20 -1.62 -4.23 -8.15
N GLN A 21 -2.11 -5.27 -7.51
CA GLN A 21 -2.51 -6.49 -8.20
C GLN A 21 -3.95 -6.81 -7.85
N SER A 22 -4.77 -7.05 -8.88
CA SER A 22 -6.17 -7.43 -8.70
C SER A 22 -6.32 -8.89 -9.03
N ILE A 23 -6.97 -9.64 -8.15
CA ILE A 23 -7.16 -11.07 -8.33
C ILE A 23 -8.65 -11.34 -8.42
N HIS A 24 -9.05 -11.94 -9.56
CA HIS A 24 -10.43 -12.31 -9.85
C HIS A 24 -11.33 -11.12 -10.19
N PHE A 25 -10.75 -9.98 -10.54
CA PHE A 25 -11.52 -8.85 -11.02
C PHE A 25 -10.55 -7.81 -11.57
N ASP A 26 -11.08 -6.80 -12.24
CA ASP A 26 -10.25 -5.72 -12.77
C ASP A 26 -10.48 -4.45 -11.94
N ALA A 27 -9.43 -3.94 -11.33
CA ALA A 27 -9.53 -2.73 -10.57
C ALA A 27 -9.71 -1.54 -11.51
N THR A 28 -10.64 -0.64 -11.19
CA THR A 28 -10.85 0.55 -11.99
C THR A 28 -9.72 1.53 -11.77
N GLU A 29 -9.57 2.47 -12.70
CA GLU A 29 -8.57 3.51 -12.55
C GLU A 29 -8.84 4.34 -11.30
N LYS A 30 -10.10 4.53 -10.99
CA LYS A 30 -10.49 5.30 -9.83
C LYS A 30 -10.03 4.61 -8.55
N LEU A 31 -10.21 3.30 -8.49
CA LEU A 31 -9.77 2.54 -7.33
C LEU A 31 -8.26 2.56 -7.22
N GLN A 32 -7.55 2.40 -8.33
CA GLN A 32 -6.11 2.44 -8.33
C GLN A 32 -5.59 3.79 -7.85
N ALA A 33 -6.21 4.87 -8.32
CA ALA A 33 -5.81 6.21 -7.90
C ALA A 33 -6.05 6.41 -6.41
N PHE A 34 -7.15 5.89 -5.91
CA PHE A 34 -7.45 5.96 -4.48
C PHE A 34 -6.37 5.25 -3.66
N ILE A 35 -5.99 4.06 -4.12
CA ILE A 35 -4.98 3.28 -3.42
C ILE A 35 -3.64 4.00 -3.42
N GLU A 36 -3.24 4.51 -4.56
CA GLU A 36 -1.97 5.21 -4.66
C GLU A 36 -1.94 6.42 -3.75
N LYS A 37 -3.05 7.13 -3.67
CA LYS A 37 -3.13 8.29 -2.81
C LYS A 37 -2.99 7.93 -1.34
N LYS A 38 -3.65 6.84 -0.95
CA LYS A 38 -3.55 6.40 0.44
C LYS A 38 -2.17 5.90 0.78
N ILE A 39 -1.57 5.16 -0.13
CA ILE A 39 -0.24 4.60 0.10
C ILE A 39 0.81 5.70 0.17
N ALA A 40 0.64 6.75 -0.60
CA ALA A 40 1.59 7.85 -0.57
C ALA A 40 1.72 8.44 0.83
N LYS A 41 0.70 8.30 1.66
CA LYS A 41 0.77 8.80 3.03
C LYS A 41 1.74 7.99 3.89
N LEU A 42 1.98 6.75 3.52
CA LEU A 42 2.93 5.93 4.27
C LEU A 42 4.34 6.48 4.17
N GLU A 43 4.65 7.08 3.05
CA GLU A 43 5.98 7.65 2.85
C GLU A 43 6.26 8.74 3.87
N LYS A 44 5.22 9.43 4.29
CA LYS A 44 5.38 10.48 5.30
C LYS A 44 5.62 9.89 6.69
N THR A 45 5.14 8.69 6.91
CA THR A 45 5.35 8.02 8.18
C THR A 45 6.76 7.44 8.27
N TYR A 46 7.25 6.92 7.17
CA TYR A 46 8.56 6.30 7.15
C TYR A 46 9.18 6.50 5.78
N GLU A 47 10.30 7.19 5.72
CA GLU A 47 10.89 7.61 4.45
C GLU A 47 11.62 6.51 3.71
N ASP A 48 12.02 5.47 4.42
CA ASP A 48 12.86 4.44 3.81
C ASP A 48 12.07 3.27 3.25
N ILE A 49 10.81 3.47 2.95
CA ILE A 49 10.01 2.43 2.31
C ILE A 49 10.57 2.21 0.90
N GLN A 50 10.89 0.96 0.59
CA GLN A 50 11.46 0.62 -0.70
C GLN A 50 10.40 0.21 -1.71
N LYS A 51 9.38 -0.52 -1.25
CA LYS A 51 8.38 -1.04 -2.15
C LYS A 51 7.10 -1.30 -1.39
N VAL A 52 5.97 -1.07 -2.04
CA VAL A 52 4.66 -1.38 -1.47
C VAL A 52 3.92 -2.25 -2.47
N GLU A 53 3.46 -3.39 -2.02
CA GLU A 53 2.63 -4.27 -2.84
C GLU A 53 1.25 -4.34 -2.23
N VAL A 54 0.24 -4.14 -3.07
CA VAL A 54 -1.15 -4.22 -2.66
C VAL A 54 -1.81 -5.30 -3.49
N GLN A 55 -2.41 -6.28 -2.83
CA GLN A 55 -3.21 -7.29 -3.52
C GLN A 55 -4.66 -7.10 -3.13
N LEU A 56 -5.52 -7.10 -4.13
CA LEU A 56 -6.94 -6.95 -3.95
C LEU A 56 -7.61 -8.22 -4.45
N LYS A 57 -8.43 -8.83 -3.61
CA LYS A 57 -9.01 -10.11 -3.95
C LYS A 57 -10.46 -10.18 -3.50
N VAL A 58 -11.30 -10.73 -4.36
CA VAL A 58 -12.68 -11.04 -3.99
C VAL A 58 -12.69 -12.49 -3.54
N VAL A 59 -12.96 -12.73 -2.26
CA VAL A 59 -12.80 -14.08 -1.71
C VAL A 59 -14.07 -14.88 -1.65
N LYS A 60 -15.22 -14.24 -1.63
CA LYS A 60 -16.49 -14.95 -1.64
C LYS A 60 -17.49 -14.18 -2.46
N PRO A 61 -18.13 -14.81 -3.41
CA PRO A 61 -19.08 -14.08 -4.25
C PRO A 61 -20.30 -13.68 -3.45
N ALA A 62 -20.79 -12.48 -3.73
CA ALA A 62 -22.10 -12.02 -3.29
C ALA A 62 -22.37 -12.04 -1.80
N THR A 63 -21.36 -12.03 -0.97
CA THR A 63 -21.58 -11.95 0.46
C THR A 63 -20.85 -10.75 1.05
N ALA A 64 -21.24 -10.39 2.24
CA ALA A 64 -20.57 -9.31 2.94
C ALA A 64 -19.15 -9.73 3.31
N LEU A 65 -18.28 -8.76 3.51
CA LEU A 65 -16.91 -9.01 3.94
C LEU A 65 -16.17 -9.92 2.98
N ASN A 66 -16.32 -9.65 1.70
CA ASN A 66 -15.68 -10.48 0.69
C ASN A 66 -14.59 -9.76 -0.09
N LYS A 67 -14.20 -8.56 0.32
CA LYS A 67 -13.12 -7.83 -0.31
C LYS A 67 -11.89 -7.89 0.57
N GLU A 68 -10.91 -8.64 0.11
CA GLU A 68 -9.68 -8.86 0.88
C GLU A 68 -8.56 -7.98 0.33
N VAL A 69 -7.86 -7.30 1.24
CA VAL A 69 -6.75 -6.42 0.90
C VAL A 69 -5.50 -6.90 1.62
N HIS A 70 -4.45 -7.15 0.86
CA HIS A 70 -3.15 -7.49 1.42
C HIS A 70 -2.21 -6.33 1.15
N LEU A 71 -1.54 -5.85 2.16
CA LEU A 71 -0.61 -4.73 2.05
C LEU A 71 0.74 -5.18 2.60
N ASP A 72 1.73 -5.20 1.72
CA ASP A 72 3.08 -5.62 2.05
C ASP A 72 4.02 -4.46 1.78
N VAL A 73 4.73 -4.03 2.81
CA VAL A 73 5.64 -2.90 2.70
C VAL A 73 7.06 -3.40 2.96
N ALA A 74 7.93 -3.20 1.98
CA ALA A 74 9.33 -3.58 2.11
C ALA A 74 10.11 -2.40 2.67
N VAL A 75 10.80 -2.66 3.78
CA VAL A 75 11.66 -1.67 4.41
C VAL A 75 13.04 -2.30 4.53
N PRO A 76 14.07 -1.52 4.86
CA PRO A 76 15.41 -2.10 4.96
C PRO A 76 15.43 -3.26 5.95
N GLY A 77 15.80 -4.42 5.45
CA GLY A 77 15.98 -5.59 6.28
C GLY A 77 14.76 -6.46 6.53
N THR A 78 13.56 -6.01 6.16
CA THR A 78 12.40 -6.82 6.44
C THR A 78 11.18 -6.33 5.66
N HIS A 79 10.06 -7.00 5.86
CA HIS A 79 8.78 -6.64 5.29
C HIS A 79 7.76 -6.52 6.39
N LEU A 80 6.85 -5.58 6.23
CA LEU A 80 5.71 -5.44 7.15
C LEU A 80 4.46 -5.79 6.37
N PHE A 81 3.59 -6.58 6.95
CA PHE A 81 2.43 -7.12 6.25
C PHE A 81 1.15 -6.89 7.03
N VAL A 82 0.10 -6.49 6.33
CA VAL A 82 -1.23 -6.29 6.91
C VAL A 82 -2.25 -6.89 5.96
N GLU A 83 -3.24 -7.56 6.52
CA GLU A 83 -4.33 -8.12 5.76
C GLU A 83 -5.65 -7.66 6.37
N LYS A 84 -6.58 -7.20 5.53
CA LYS A 84 -7.91 -6.78 5.98
C LYS A 84 -8.95 -7.33 5.04
N THR A 85 -10.10 -7.67 5.60
CA THR A 85 -11.24 -8.14 4.81
C THR A 85 -12.44 -7.27 5.18
N CYS A 86 -12.99 -6.61 4.18
CA CYS A 86 -14.07 -5.64 4.39
C CYS A 86 -15.12 -5.77 3.31
N ASP A 87 -16.16 -4.94 3.40
CA ASP A 87 -17.21 -4.95 2.40
C ASP A 87 -16.80 -4.27 1.11
N THR A 88 -15.88 -3.33 1.18
CA THR A 88 -15.38 -2.64 -0.01
C THR A 88 -13.87 -2.60 0.02
N PHE A 89 -13.27 -2.46 -1.15
CA PHE A 89 -11.83 -2.33 -1.23
C PHE A 89 -11.36 -1.01 -0.65
N GLU A 90 -12.15 0.05 -0.82
CA GLU A 90 -11.78 1.35 -0.27
C GLU A 90 -11.65 1.27 1.24
N GLU A 91 -12.62 0.63 1.88
CA GLU A 91 -12.57 0.48 3.33
C GLU A 91 -11.39 -0.38 3.74
N GLY A 92 -11.15 -1.48 3.00
CA GLY A 92 -10.05 -2.37 3.32
C GLY A 92 -8.70 -1.69 3.18
N VAL A 93 -8.53 -0.91 2.12
CA VAL A 93 -7.29 -0.18 1.92
C VAL A 93 -7.09 0.85 3.02
N ASP A 94 -8.14 1.55 3.35
CA ASP A 94 -8.07 2.58 4.39
C ASP A 94 -7.62 1.97 5.72
N GLN A 95 -8.24 0.86 6.11
CA GLN A 95 -7.88 0.19 7.35
C GLN A 95 -6.47 -0.40 7.29
N ALA A 96 -6.10 -0.96 6.15
CA ALA A 96 -4.78 -1.55 5.99
C ALA A 96 -3.69 -0.48 6.12
N VAL A 97 -3.92 0.67 5.50
CA VAL A 97 -2.96 1.76 5.57
C VAL A 97 -2.84 2.27 7.01
N ASP A 98 -3.96 2.42 7.71
CA ASP A 98 -3.91 2.85 9.09
C ASP A 98 -3.13 1.88 9.97
N SER A 99 -3.37 0.58 9.79
CA SER A 99 -2.63 -0.42 10.55
C SER A 99 -1.16 -0.41 10.19
N MET A 100 -0.86 -0.21 8.92
CA MET A 100 0.54 -0.18 8.48
C MET A 100 1.26 1.03 9.06
N LYS A 101 0.57 2.16 9.21
CA LYS A 101 1.19 3.33 9.83
C LYS A 101 1.65 3.01 11.25
N VAL A 102 0.84 2.26 11.99
CA VAL A 102 1.20 1.87 13.34
C VAL A 102 2.43 0.98 13.31
N LEU A 103 2.45 0.00 12.40
CA LEU A 103 3.60 -0.89 12.29
C LEU A 103 4.86 -0.13 11.90
N LEU A 104 4.74 0.79 10.97
CA LEU A 104 5.89 1.57 10.53
C LEU A 104 6.42 2.45 11.64
N THR A 105 5.53 3.03 12.42
CA THR A 105 5.93 3.85 13.54
C THR A 105 6.70 3.02 14.57
N LYS A 106 6.19 1.83 14.86
CA LYS A 106 6.87 0.95 15.80
C LYS A 106 8.21 0.49 15.27
N PHE A 107 8.26 0.18 13.99
CA PHE A 107 9.50 -0.23 13.37
C PHE A 107 10.54 0.89 13.42
N LYS A 108 10.10 2.09 13.16
CA LYS A 108 10.96 3.26 13.17
C LYS A 108 11.53 3.50 14.55
N GLU A 109 10.69 3.41 15.57
CA GLU A 109 11.13 3.61 16.94
C GLU A 109 12.11 2.53 17.37
N LYS A 110 11.81 1.31 17.00
CA LYS A 110 12.67 0.20 17.34
C LYS A 110 14.04 0.32 16.69
N THR A 111 14.06 0.73 15.45
CA THR A 111 15.30 0.91 14.71
C THR A 111 16.11 2.07 15.29
N ARG A 112 15.42 3.11 15.70
CA ARG A 112 16.06 4.29 16.20
C ARG A 112 16.69 4.08 17.58
N ASN A 113 16.12 3.20 18.35
CA ASN A 113 16.59 2.96 19.71
C ASN A 113 17.75 2.00 19.82
N ARG A 114 18.36 1.65 18.72
CA ARG A 114 19.46 0.67 18.73
C ARG A 114 20.80 1.29 18.92
#